data_83e1048f065d3fefe9d8140ce34b8a14
#
_entry.id   83e1048f065d3fefe9d8140ce34b8a14
#
_cell.length_a   1.000
_cell.length_b   1.000
_cell.length_c   1.000
_cell.angle_alpha   90.00
_cell.angle_beta   90.00
_cell.angle_gamma   90.00
#
_symmetry.space_group_name_H-M   'P 1'
#
loop_
_entity.id
_entity.type
_entity.pdbx_description
1 polymer ?
#
loop_
_entity_poly.entity_id
_entity_poly.type
_entity_poly.pdbx_seq_one_letter_code
_entity_poly.pdbx_strand_id
1 'polypeptide(L)'
;MTAVRRVVQVVLDTNVVLSALVFAQGRLAPLRQAWQQGHCRPLVSTTTTAELMRALKYPKFKLSAEEQEELLADYLPYCATVRIPAKPPRTPPCRDPFDIPFLQLALVGKADHLVTGDTDLLSLAGTFACSIITAKQFLVLLAKD
;
A
#
# COMPACT_ATOMS: atom_id res chain seq x y z
N MET A 1 -33.01 -7.35 2.62
CA MET A 1 -31.84 -7.92 1.96
C MET A 1 -30.58 -7.16 2.39
N THR A 2 -29.62 -7.88 2.93
CA THR A 2 -28.38 -7.26 3.42
C THR A 2 -27.44 -7.05 2.23
N ALA A 3 -27.03 -5.80 1.99
CA ALA A 3 -26.04 -5.52 0.98
C ALA A 3 -24.69 -6.09 1.42
N VAL A 4 -24.05 -6.86 0.55
CA VAL A 4 -22.71 -7.35 0.82
C VAL A 4 -21.73 -6.18 0.68
N ARG A 5 -21.07 -5.83 1.77
CA ARG A 5 -20.11 -4.73 1.77
C ARG A 5 -18.87 -5.16 1.01
N ARG A 6 -18.54 -4.44 -0.05
CA ARG A 6 -17.34 -4.69 -0.81
C ARG A 6 -16.10 -4.23 -0.03
N VAL A 7 -15.11 -5.11 0.10
CA VAL A 7 -13.85 -4.76 0.74
C VAL A 7 -13.05 -3.85 -0.20
N VAL A 8 -12.62 -2.70 0.31
CA VAL A 8 -11.82 -1.74 -0.46
C VAL A 8 -10.44 -2.36 -0.73
N GLN A 9 -10.03 -2.37 -1.99
CA GLN A 9 -8.71 -2.83 -2.39
C GLN A 9 -7.79 -1.63 -2.60
N VAL A 10 -6.62 -1.68 -1.99
CA VAL A 10 -5.76 -0.52 -1.90
C VAL A 10 -4.30 -0.90 -2.14
N VAL A 11 -3.58 -0.05 -2.89
CA VAL A 11 -2.13 -0.13 -2.99
C VAL A 11 -1.54 0.86 -2.01
N LEU A 12 -0.70 0.38 -1.10
CA LEU A 12 -0.02 1.21 -0.11
C LEU A 12 1.43 1.38 -0.50
N ASP A 13 1.87 2.63 -0.67
CA ASP A 13 3.28 2.94 -0.92
C ASP A 13 4.13 2.41 0.24
N THR A 14 5.37 2.03 -0.04
CA THR A 14 6.28 1.46 0.95
C THR A 14 6.38 2.31 2.22
N ASN A 15 6.52 3.63 2.07
CA ASN A 15 6.65 4.51 3.24
C ASN A 15 5.39 4.53 4.11
N VAL A 16 4.22 4.36 3.50
CA VAL A 16 2.96 4.26 4.23
C VAL A 16 2.93 2.97 5.06
N VAL A 17 3.32 1.85 4.45
CA VAL A 17 3.38 0.56 5.16
C VAL A 17 4.39 0.61 6.30
N LEU A 18 5.59 1.16 6.03
CA LEU A 18 6.63 1.30 7.05
C LEU A 18 6.12 2.10 8.25
N SER A 19 5.45 3.22 8.00
CA SER A 19 4.91 4.05 9.07
C SER A 19 3.88 3.29 9.92
N ALA A 20 3.04 2.49 9.27
CA ALA A 20 2.01 1.73 9.97
C ALA A 20 2.59 0.56 10.77
N LEU A 21 3.68 -0.06 10.27
CA LEU A 21 4.27 -1.23 10.92
C LEU A 21 5.29 -0.87 12.00
N VAL A 22 6.19 0.07 11.69
CA VAL A 22 7.32 0.39 12.59
C VAL A 22 6.88 1.26 13.75
N PHE A 23 5.93 2.14 13.53
CA PHE A 23 5.45 3.07 14.56
C PHE A 23 4.08 2.63 15.07
N ALA A 24 4.07 1.62 15.95
CA ALA A 24 2.86 0.94 16.41
C ALA A 24 1.80 1.87 17.03
N GLN A 25 2.22 3.01 17.60
CA GLN A 25 1.32 3.99 18.18
C GLN A 25 1.31 5.31 17.40
N GLY A 26 1.81 5.29 16.16
CA GLY A 26 1.85 6.46 15.32
C GLY A 26 0.50 6.77 14.66
N ARG A 27 0.51 7.81 13.81
CA ARG A 27 -0.69 8.28 13.11
C ARG A 27 -1.35 7.21 12.23
N LEU A 28 -0.58 6.24 11.75
CA LEU A 28 -1.07 5.21 10.86
C LEU A 28 -1.43 3.90 11.58
N ALA A 29 -1.44 3.88 12.91
CA ALA A 29 -1.94 2.73 13.65
C ALA A 29 -3.37 2.34 13.24
N PRO A 30 -4.30 3.27 12.98
CA PRO A 30 -5.63 2.89 12.49
C PRO A 30 -5.62 2.20 11.13
N LEU A 31 -4.65 2.49 10.28
CA LEU A 31 -4.51 1.81 9.00
C LEU A 31 -4.13 0.33 9.20
N ARG A 32 -3.18 0.06 10.09
CA ARG A 32 -2.80 -1.31 10.44
C ARG A 32 -3.99 -2.09 10.98
N GLN A 33 -4.75 -1.48 11.88
CA GLN A 33 -5.96 -2.07 12.41
C GLN A 33 -6.97 -2.36 11.29
N ALA A 34 -7.12 -1.45 10.34
CA ALA A 34 -8.06 -1.61 9.24
C ALA A 34 -7.78 -2.86 8.41
N TRP A 35 -6.52 -3.10 8.03
CA TRP A 35 -6.23 -4.30 7.24
C TRP A 35 -6.31 -5.57 8.09
N GLN A 36 -5.94 -5.51 9.36
CA GLN A 36 -6.04 -6.68 10.25
C GLN A 36 -7.49 -7.08 10.49
N GLN A 37 -8.40 -6.12 10.50
CA GLN A 37 -9.82 -6.36 10.73
C GLN A 37 -10.61 -6.61 9.43
N GLY A 38 -9.92 -6.59 8.29
CA GLY A 38 -10.58 -6.85 7.00
C GLY A 38 -11.37 -5.69 6.43
N HIS A 39 -11.18 -4.46 6.93
CA HIS A 39 -11.88 -3.28 6.41
C HIS A 39 -11.31 -2.81 5.08
N CYS A 40 -10.06 -3.17 4.79
CA CYS A 40 -9.44 -2.97 3.49
C CYS A 40 -8.51 -4.14 3.21
N ARG A 41 -8.20 -4.34 1.92
CA ARG A 41 -7.28 -5.38 1.49
C ARG A 41 -6.14 -4.75 0.72
N PRO A 42 -4.92 -4.71 1.31
CA PRO A 42 -3.77 -4.23 0.57
C PRO A 42 -3.41 -5.19 -0.56
N LEU A 43 -2.99 -4.63 -1.69
CA LEU A 43 -2.48 -5.39 -2.82
C LEU A 43 -0.96 -5.31 -2.83
N VAL A 44 -0.31 -6.42 -3.16
CA VAL A 44 1.15 -6.47 -3.29
C VAL A 44 1.52 -7.24 -4.54
N SER A 45 2.68 -6.92 -5.08
CA SER A 45 3.33 -7.70 -6.14
C SER A 45 4.66 -8.21 -5.62
N THR A 46 5.33 -9.07 -6.38
CA THR A 46 6.67 -9.54 -6.03
C THR A 46 7.62 -8.35 -5.86
N THR A 47 7.56 -7.38 -6.77
CA THR A 47 8.44 -6.21 -6.74
C THR A 47 8.19 -5.32 -5.53
N THR A 48 6.92 -5.00 -5.24
CA THR A 48 6.61 -4.14 -4.09
C THR A 48 6.90 -4.81 -2.76
N THR A 49 6.69 -6.13 -2.67
CA THR A 49 7.05 -6.91 -1.48
C THR A 49 8.56 -6.90 -1.26
N ALA A 50 9.35 -7.10 -2.32
CA ALA A 50 10.81 -7.08 -2.22
C ALA A 50 11.32 -5.71 -1.74
N GLU A 51 10.71 -4.63 -2.22
CA GLU A 51 11.07 -3.28 -1.77
C GLU A 51 10.79 -3.08 -0.28
N LEU A 52 9.62 -3.53 0.18
CA LEU A 52 9.28 -3.44 1.60
C LEU A 52 10.29 -4.21 2.45
N MET A 53 10.66 -5.43 2.03
CA MET A 53 11.64 -6.24 2.76
C MET A 53 12.99 -5.54 2.84
N ARG A 54 13.44 -4.90 1.75
CA ARG A 54 14.69 -4.14 1.75
C ARG A 54 14.59 -2.93 2.68
N ALA A 55 13.48 -2.22 2.64
CA ALA A 55 13.30 -1.02 3.45
C ALA A 55 13.30 -1.32 4.95
N LEU A 56 12.76 -2.46 5.36
CA LEU A 56 12.78 -2.87 6.76
C LEU A 56 14.21 -3.14 7.28
N LYS A 57 15.15 -3.39 6.38
CA LYS A 57 16.56 -3.62 6.74
C LYS A 57 17.36 -2.33 6.92
N TYR A 58 16.76 -1.16 6.66
CA TYR A 58 17.48 0.10 6.80
C TYR A 58 17.93 0.29 8.25
N PRO A 59 19.23 0.65 8.46
CA PRO A 59 19.79 0.78 9.82
C PRO A 59 19.03 1.74 10.72
N LYS A 60 18.37 2.75 10.15
CA LYS A 60 17.65 3.74 10.93
C LYS A 60 16.49 3.14 11.73
N PHE A 61 15.94 2.00 11.31
CA PHE A 61 14.85 1.34 12.02
C PHE A 61 15.34 0.43 13.14
N LYS A 62 16.61 0.08 13.14
CA LYS A 62 17.24 -0.75 14.18
C LYS A 62 16.46 -2.04 14.47
N LEU A 63 15.96 -2.68 13.44
CA LEU A 63 15.19 -3.91 13.56
C LEU A 63 16.09 -5.13 13.38
N SER A 64 15.95 -6.11 14.26
CA SER A 64 16.59 -7.41 14.08
C SER A 64 15.91 -8.16 12.92
N ALA A 65 16.56 -9.21 12.40
CA ALA A 65 15.94 -10.06 11.39
C ALA A 65 14.62 -10.65 11.88
N GLU A 66 14.57 -11.04 13.15
CA GLU A 66 13.38 -11.60 13.78
C GLU A 66 12.25 -10.59 13.86
N GLU A 67 12.56 -9.34 14.25
CA GLU A 67 11.58 -8.26 14.30
C GLU A 67 11.05 -7.93 12.91
N GLN A 68 11.93 -7.94 11.88
CA GLN A 68 11.50 -7.73 10.50
C GLN A 68 10.49 -8.79 10.05
N GLU A 69 10.75 -10.06 10.38
CA GLU A 69 9.84 -11.15 10.06
C GLU A 69 8.49 -11.01 10.77
N GLU A 70 8.50 -10.59 12.03
CA GLU A 70 7.28 -10.36 12.80
C GLU A 70 6.42 -9.26 12.18
N LEU A 71 7.04 -8.17 11.74
CA LEU A 71 6.32 -7.08 11.09
C LEU A 71 5.73 -7.52 9.75
N LEU A 72 6.48 -8.29 8.96
CA LEU A 72 5.96 -8.82 7.71
C LEU A 72 4.78 -9.77 7.95
N ALA A 73 4.83 -10.55 9.04
CA ALA A 73 3.74 -11.44 9.41
C ALA A 73 2.45 -10.68 9.80
N ASP A 74 2.58 -9.42 10.19
CA ASP A 74 1.43 -8.57 10.51
C ASP A 74 0.85 -7.86 9.28
N TYR A 75 1.45 -8.04 8.12
CA TYR A 75 1.02 -7.36 6.90
C TYR A 75 0.73 -8.34 5.75
N LEU A 76 1.72 -9.14 5.35
CA LEU A 76 1.61 -9.96 4.15
C LEU A 76 0.43 -10.96 4.17
N PRO A 77 0.10 -11.63 5.31
CA PRO A 77 -1.06 -12.52 5.32
C PRO A 77 -2.40 -11.83 5.03
N TYR A 78 -2.47 -10.53 5.24
CA TYR A 78 -3.68 -9.73 5.01
C TYR A 78 -3.75 -9.17 3.59
N CYS A 79 -2.68 -9.32 2.81
CA CYS A 79 -2.59 -8.79 1.46
C CYS A 79 -3.05 -9.79 0.42
N ALA A 80 -3.54 -9.26 -0.71
CA ALA A 80 -3.75 -10.05 -1.91
C ALA A 80 -2.56 -9.86 -2.84
N THR A 81 -1.99 -10.96 -3.33
CA THR A 81 -0.87 -10.92 -4.27
C THR A 81 -1.40 -10.79 -5.69
N VAL A 82 -0.88 -9.81 -6.41
CA VAL A 82 -1.25 -9.54 -7.79
C VAL A 82 -0.06 -9.88 -8.67
N ARG A 83 -0.31 -10.69 -9.70
CA ARG A 83 0.73 -11.04 -10.67
C ARG A 83 0.78 -9.98 -11.76
N ILE A 84 1.93 -9.33 -11.89
CA ILE A 84 2.15 -8.35 -12.95
C ILE A 84 2.59 -9.10 -14.21
N PRO A 85 1.92 -8.91 -15.36
CA PRO A 85 2.31 -9.60 -16.60
C PRO A 85 3.66 -9.14 -17.11
N ALA A 86 4.30 -9.96 -17.96
CA ALA A 86 5.60 -9.64 -18.55
C ALA A 86 5.57 -8.34 -19.34
N LYS A 87 4.42 -8.05 -19.97
CA LYS A 87 4.18 -6.76 -20.62
C LYS A 87 3.17 -5.99 -19.75
N PRO A 88 3.64 -5.24 -18.77
CA PRO A 88 2.72 -4.53 -17.89
C PRO A 88 2.02 -3.37 -18.62
N PRO A 89 0.88 -2.90 -18.11
CA PRO A 89 0.20 -1.77 -18.72
C PRO A 89 1.06 -0.52 -18.68
N ARG A 90 0.80 0.39 -19.60
CA ARG A 90 1.48 1.68 -19.62
C ARG A 90 1.08 2.50 -18.41
N THR A 91 2.07 3.16 -17.82
CA THR A 91 1.86 4.07 -16.69
C THR A 91 2.27 5.49 -17.12
N PRO A 92 1.76 6.51 -16.42
CA PRO A 92 2.24 7.87 -16.64
C PRO A 92 3.75 7.96 -16.37
N PRO A 93 4.44 8.92 -17.02
CA PRO A 93 5.86 9.15 -16.71
C PRO A 93 6.01 9.52 -15.23
N CYS A 94 6.97 8.91 -14.56
CA CYS A 94 7.29 9.18 -13.17
C CYS A 94 8.70 9.72 -13.07
N ARG A 95 8.89 10.72 -12.21
CA ARG A 95 10.20 11.25 -11.91
C ARG A 95 11.10 10.17 -11.32
N ASP A 96 10.53 9.35 -10.41
CA ASP A 96 11.24 8.25 -9.76
C ASP A 96 10.77 6.93 -10.37
N PRO A 97 11.66 6.17 -11.04
CA PRO A 97 11.26 4.89 -11.61
C PRO A 97 10.83 3.85 -10.56
N PHE A 98 11.20 4.02 -9.30
CA PHE A 98 10.75 3.13 -8.22
C PHE A 98 9.26 3.30 -7.91
N ASP A 99 8.61 4.36 -8.40
CA ASP A 99 7.17 4.55 -8.24
C ASP A 99 6.37 3.73 -9.26
N ILE A 100 6.97 3.38 -10.37
CA ILE A 100 6.29 2.66 -11.47
C ILE A 100 5.65 1.34 -11.02
N PRO A 101 6.31 0.48 -10.22
CA PRO A 101 5.69 -0.76 -9.76
C PRO A 101 4.39 -0.57 -9.00
N PHE A 102 4.24 0.53 -8.27
CA PHE A 102 3.00 0.83 -7.54
C PHE A 102 1.88 1.22 -8.49
N LEU A 103 2.20 1.99 -9.54
CA LEU A 103 1.22 2.35 -10.55
C LEU A 103 0.76 1.12 -11.34
N GLN A 104 1.70 0.25 -11.72
CA GLN A 104 1.39 -0.99 -12.41
C GLN A 104 0.50 -1.90 -11.54
N LEU A 105 0.84 -2.01 -10.28
CA LEU A 105 0.07 -2.81 -9.32
C LEU A 105 -1.36 -2.29 -9.19
N ALA A 106 -1.53 -0.98 -9.12
CA ALA A 106 -2.85 -0.37 -9.02
C ALA A 106 -3.70 -0.66 -10.26
N LEU A 107 -3.09 -0.60 -11.45
CA LEU A 107 -3.81 -0.87 -12.70
C LEU A 107 -4.17 -2.35 -12.85
N VAL A 108 -3.19 -3.24 -12.69
CA VAL A 108 -3.39 -4.68 -12.87
C VAL A 108 -4.34 -5.23 -11.82
N GLY A 109 -4.18 -4.80 -10.57
CA GLY A 109 -5.01 -5.24 -9.45
C GLY A 109 -6.36 -4.56 -9.38
N LYS A 110 -6.60 -3.55 -10.22
CA LYS A 110 -7.83 -2.77 -10.21
C LYS A 110 -8.12 -2.20 -8.81
N ALA A 111 -7.09 -1.59 -8.22
CA ALA A 111 -7.21 -1.00 -6.90
C ALA A 111 -8.21 0.15 -6.88
N ASP A 112 -8.91 0.29 -5.77
CA ASP A 112 -9.80 1.43 -5.57
C ASP A 112 -9.01 2.70 -5.31
N HIS A 113 -7.89 2.58 -4.58
CA HIS A 113 -7.03 3.72 -4.26
C HIS A 113 -5.56 3.30 -4.23
N LEU A 114 -4.69 4.24 -4.58
CA LEU A 114 -3.27 4.20 -4.32
C LEU A 114 -2.99 5.23 -3.22
N VAL A 115 -2.47 4.77 -2.09
CA VAL A 115 -2.23 5.62 -0.92
C VAL A 115 -0.74 5.92 -0.81
N THR A 116 -0.40 7.19 -0.81
CA THR A 116 1.00 7.63 -0.81
C THR A 116 1.14 9.00 -0.13
N GLY A 117 2.35 9.27 0.37
CA GLY A 117 2.74 10.61 0.79
C GLY A 117 3.67 11.28 -0.19
N ASP A 118 4.02 10.62 -1.29
CA ASP A 118 4.96 11.12 -2.29
C ASP A 118 4.27 12.18 -3.17
N THR A 119 4.82 13.39 -3.20
CA THR A 119 4.24 14.49 -3.98
C THR A 119 4.25 14.21 -5.48
N ASP A 120 5.24 13.47 -5.99
CA ASP A 120 5.29 13.13 -7.40
C ASP A 120 4.14 12.21 -7.79
N LEU A 121 3.82 11.21 -6.96
CA LEU A 121 2.66 10.35 -7.19
C LEU A 121 1.35 11.12 -7.01
N LEU A 122 1.25 11.94 -5.97
CA LEU A 122 0.05 12.73 -5.72
C LEU A 122 -0.24 13.71 -6.87
N SER A 123 0.78 14.16 -7.58
CA SER A 123 0.60 15.04 -8.73
C SER A 123 -0.12 14.36 -9.89
N LEU A 124 -0.15 13.04 -9.91
CA LEU A 124 -0.86 12.26 -10.93
C LEU A 124 -2.34 12.06 -10.59
N ALA A 125 -2.78 12.47 -9.41
CA ALA A 125 -4.17 12.37 -9.01
C ALA A 125 -5.06 13.14 -9.98
N GLY A 126 -6.18 12.53 -10.37
CA GLY A 126 -7.10 13.12 -11.34
C GLY A 126 -6.79 12.79 -12.81
N THR A 127 -5.55 12.41 -13.13
CA THR A 127 -5.19 11.96 -14.48
C THR A 127 -4.94 10.46 -14.56
N PHE A 128 -4.63 9.84 -13.44
CA PHE A 128 -4.44 8.38 -13.35
C PHE A 128 -5.79 7.68 -13.24
N ALA A 129 -5.90 6.46 -13.79
CA ALA A 129 -7.15 5.70 -13.77
C ALA A 129 -7.60 5.30 -12.36
N CYS A 130 -6.65 5.15 -11.43
CA CYS A 130 -6.91 4.84 -10.03
C CYS A 130 -6.83 6.13 -9.20
N SER A 131 -7.68 6.25 -8.21
CA SER A 131 -7.62 7.36 -7.25
C SER A 131 -6.29 7.34 -6.47
N ILE A 132 -5.61 8.47 -6.39
CA ILE A 132 -4.37 8.61 -5.63
C ILE A 132 -4.63 9.59 -4.49
N ILE A 133 -4.49 9.11 -3.26
CA ILE A 133 -4.82 9.90 -2.06
C ILE A 133 -3.77 9.69 -0.97
N THR A 134 -3.80 10.56 0.03
CA THR A 134 -2.95 10.44 1.21
C THR A 134 -3.52 9.41 2.19
N ALA A 135 -2.68 8.95 3.12
CA ALA A 135 -3.12 8.05 4.19
C ALA A 135 -4.21 8.69 5.04
N LYS A 136 -4.09 9.98 5.33
CA LYS A 136 -5.09 10.72 6.09
C LYS A 136 -6.46 10.69 5.37
N GLN A 137 -6.45 10.98 4.07
CA GLN A 137 -7.68 10.93 3.27
C GLN A 137 -8.28 9.54 3.24
N PHE A 138 -7.43 8.51 3.12
CA PHE A 138 -7.90 7.13 3.10
C PHE A 138 -8.56 6.73 4.42
N LEU A 139 -7.96 7.11 5.56
CA LEU A 139 -8.53 6.82 6.87
C LEU A 139 -9.88 7.52 7.08
N VAL A 140 -10.03 8.73 6.55
CA VAL A 140 -11.32 9.42 6.58
C VAL A 140 -12.38 8.65 5.77
N LEU A 141 -11.99 8.13 4.60
CA LEU A 141 -12.90 7.33 3.78
C LEU A 141 -13.35 6.06 4.50
N LEU A 142 -12.41 5.36 5.15
CA LEU A 142 -12.74 4.12 5.88
C LEU A 142 -13.65 4.39 7.06
N ALA A 143 -13.50 5.51 7.73
CA ALA A 143 -14.31 5.86 8.89
C ALA A 143 -15.76 6.19 8.53
N LYS A 144 -16.04 6.53 7.26
CA LYS A 144 -17.40 6.84 6.80
C LYS A 144 -18.21 5.60 6.44
N ASP A 145 -17.59 4.47 6.34
CA ASP A 145 -18.26 3.22 5.96
C ASP A 145 -18.86 2.48 7.17
#